data_13779f15e80de3e6d977cee96cdf82b8
#
_entry.id   13779f15e80de3e6d977cee96cdf82b8
#
_cell.length_a   1.000
_cell.length_b   1.000
_cell.length_c   1.000
_cell.angle_alpha   90.00
_cell.angle_beta   90.00
_cell.angle_gamma   90.00
#
_symmetry.space_group_name_H-M   'P 1'
#
loop_
_entity.id
_entity.type
_entity.pdbx_description
1 polymer ?
#
loop_
_entity_poly.entity_id
_entity_poly.type
_entity_poly.pdbx_seq_one_letter_code
_entity_poly.pdbx_strand_id
1 'polypeptide(L)'
;ISACLVGSEMCIRDRSSKIATIRQAVATGKVRMLPETFAAIQAGNTPKGDVLATARLAGIMAAKQTANLIPLCHPLPLQKITVEIIPDAQLPGYQIDATVKTKAETGVEMEALTAVSIAALTLYDMAKALEKTIQIEAIHLVSKTGGKSGDWG
;
A
#
# COMPACT_ATOMS: atom_id res chain seq x y z
N ILE A 1 -13.41 -11.89 26.04
CA ILE A 1 -12.57 -12.31 24.92
C ILE A 1 -13.44 -13.03 23.95
N SER A 2 -13.37 -12.68 22.71
CA SER A 2 -13.72 -13.60 21.66
C SER A 2 -15.17 -13.81 21.30
N ALA A 3 -16.10 -13.08 21.81
CA ALA A 3 -17.45 -13.12 21.30
C ALA A 3 -17.53 -12.68 19.80
N CYS A 4 -16.50 -12.01 19.32
CA CYS A 4 -16.48 -11.45 17.98
C CYS A 4 -16.47 -12.46 16.85
N LEU A 5 -16.18 -13.72 17.11
CA LEU A 5 -16.11 -14.76 16.06
C LEU A 5 -16.91 -16.00 16.40
N VAL A 6 -17.75 -15.96 17.45
CA VAL A 6 -18.66 -17.03 17.78
C VAL A 6 -20.03 -16.68 17.24
N GLY A 7 -20.52 -17.44 16.29
CA GLY A 7 -21.76 -17.16 15.59
C GLY A 7 -21.57 -16.25 14.37
N SER A 8 -22.54 -15.40 14.07
CA SER A 8 -22.58 -14.52 12.91
C SER A 8 -22.06 -13.09 13.18
N GLU A 9 -21.51 -12.85 14.36
CA GLU A 9 -21.05 -11.49 14.73
C GLU A 9 -19.64 -11.20 14.21
N MET A 10 -19.49 -10.05 13.55
CA MET A 10 -18.21 -9.48 13.15
C MET A 10 -18.00 -8.17 13.88
N CYS A 11 -16.84 -8.00 14.50
CA CYS A 11 -16.51 -6.76 15.19
C CYS A 11 -15.04 -6.35 15.03
N ILE A 12 -14.78 -5.07 15.24
CA ILE A 12 -13.42 -4.55 15.36
C ILE A 12 -12.80 -5.09 16.65
N ARG A 13 -11.55 -5.55 16.55
CA ARG A 13 -10.81 -6.05 17.71
C ARG A 13 -10.67 -4.99 18.81
N ASP A 14 -11.06 -5.32 20.03
CA ASP A 14 -10.87 -4.44 21.18
C ASP A 14 -9.38 -4.20 21.46
N ARG A 15 -9.01 -2.93 21.62
CA ARG A 15 -7.66 -2.46 21.93
C ARG A 15 -7.61 -1.48 23.08
N SER A 16 -8.70 -1.30 23.81
CA SER A 16 -8.84 -0.31 24.89
C SER A 16 -7.80 -0.44 26.00
N SER A 17 -7.26 -1.66 26.25
CA SER A 17 -6.23 -1.94 27.25
C SER A 17 -4.79 -1.85 26.72
N LYS A 18 -4.57 -1.51 25.43
CA LYS A 18 -3.24 -1.44 24.85
C LYS A 18 -2.64 -0.04 24.97
N ILE A 19 -1.34 0.00 25.26
CA ILE A 19 -0.57 1.24 25.26
C ILE A 19 -0.17 1.59 23.83
N ALA A 20 -0.29 2.88 23.47
CA ALA A 20 0.17 3.39 22.19
C ALA A 20 1.70 3.32 22.10
N THR A 21 2.21 2.64 21.08
CA THR A 21 3.65 2.53 20.78
C THR A 21 3.95 3.02 19.37
N ILE A 22 5.21 3.38 19.11
CA ILE A 22 5.66 3.70 17.75
C ILE A 22 5.66 2.41 16.93
N ARG A 23 5.07 2.47 15.75
CA ARG A 23 4.95 1.34 14.82
C ARG A 23 5.26 1.78 13.41
N GLN A 24 5.92 0.92 12.67
CA GLN A 24 6.21 1.11 11.26
C GLN A 24 5.93 -0.17 10.50
N ALA A 25 5.45 -0.04 9.29
CA ALA A 25 5.30 -1.14 8.34
C ALA A 25 5.83 -0.74 6.97
N VAL A 26 6.42 -1.70 6.29
CA VAL A 26 6.87 -1.58 4.90
C VAL A 26 6.20 -2.67 4.08
N ALA A 27 5.55 -2.27 3.00
CA ALA A 27 4.99 -3.17 2.00
C ALA A 27 5.60 -2.89 0.63
N THR A 28 5.60 -3.90 -0.22
CA THR A 28 6.08 -3.79 -1.60
C THR A 28 5.09 -4.42 -2.57
N GLY A 29 5.23 -4.08 -3.85
CA GLY A 29 4.52 -4.70 -4.95
C GLY A 29 5.23 -4.41 -6.26
N LYS A 30 4.84 -5.08 -7.33
CA LYS A 30 5.42 -4.91 -8.65
C LYS A 30 4.34 -4.66 -9.70
N VAL A 31 4.66 -3.83 -10.68
CA VAL A 31 3.83 -3.60 -11.84
C VAL A 31 4.66 -3.93 -13.08
N ARG A 32 4.35 -5.06 -13.70
CA ARG A 32 5.02 -5.56 -14.91
C ARG A 32 4.29 -5.11 -16.15
N MET A 33 5.04 -4.74 -17.17
CA MET A 33 4.50 -4.26 -18.45
C MET A 33 5.43 -4.63 -19.61
N LEU A 34 5.02 -4.35 -20.82
CA LEU A 34 5.86 -4.50 -22.00
C LEU A 34 6.98 -3.44 -22.00
N PRO A 35 8.16 -3.75 -22.58
CA PRO A 35 9.29 -2.81 -22.65
C PRO A 35 8.93 -1.47 -23.28
N GLU A 36 8.12 -1.47 -24.33
CA GLU A 36 7.66 -0.24 -25.00
C GLU A 36 6.76 0.63 -24.12
N THR A 37 5.91 0.02 -23.29
CA THR A 37 5.07 0.74 -22.32
C THR A 37 5.92 1.35 -21.22
N PHE A 38 6.88 0.59 -20.70
CA PHE A 38 7.85 1.08 -19.72
C PHE A 38 8.63 2.27 -20.28
N ALA A 39 9.15 2.18 -21.51
CA ALA A 39 9.88 3.26 -22.16
C ALA A 39 9.01 4.51 -22.36
N ALA A 40 7.75 4.35 -22.74
CA ALA A 40 6.81 5.46 -22.92
C ALA A 40 6.54 6.21 -21.60
N ILE A 41 6.35 5.48 -20.50
CA ILE A 41 6.16 6.08 -19.17
C ILE A 41 7.43 6.82 -18.72
N GLN A 42 8.61 6.22 -18.91
CA GLN A 42 9.89 6.84 -18.58
C GLN A 42 10.16 8.13 -19.37
N ALA A 43 9.70 8.18 -20.62
CA ALA A 43 9.82 9.36 -21.48
C ALA A 43 8.75 10.43 -21.20
N GLY A 44 7.76 10.15 -20.35
CA GLY A 44 6.63 11.06 -20.10
C GLY A 44 5.60 11.09 -21.23
N ASN A 45 5.64 10.13 -22.15
CA ASN A 45 4.74 10.04 -23.32
C ASN A 45 3.48 9.24 -22.96
N THR A 46 2.66 9.79 -22.06
CA THR A 46 1.44 9.14 -21.57
C THR A 46 0.23 10.04 -21.74
N PRO A 47 -0.92 9.48 -22.20
CA PRO A 47 -2.11 10.28 -22.51
C PRO A 47 -2.72 11.01 -21.31
N LYS A 48 -2.53 10.47 -20.11
CA LYS A 48 -3.13 11.02 -18.87
C LYS A 48 -2.16 11.88 -18.04
N GLY A 49 -0.97 12.20 -18.55
CA GLY A 49 0.02 13.02 -17.86
C GLY A 49 0.98 12.21 -16.98
N ASP A 50 1.44 12.77 -15.86
CA ASP A 50 2.46 12.14 -15.01
C ASP A 50 1.92 10.93 -14.24
N VAL A 51 2.22 9.74 -14.76
CA VAL A 51 1.78 8.46 -14.22
C VAL A 51 2.37 8.22 -12.82
N LEU A 52 3.66 8.48 -12.65
CA LEU A 52 4.35 8.13 -11.40
C LEU A 52 3.97 9.07 -10.26
N ALA A 53 3.89 10.36 -10.52
CA ALA A 53 3.43 11.33 -9.51
C ALA A 53 1.98 11.07 -9.09
N THR A 54 1.10 10.77 -10.04
CA THR A 54 -0.31 10.47 -9.77
C THR A 54 -0.46 9.18 -8.95
N ALA A 55 0.26 8.13 -9.31
CA ALA A 55 0.24 6.86 -8.58
C ALA A 55 0.79 7.02 -7.15
N ARG A 56 1.87 7.77 -6.99
CA ARG A 56 2.44 8.06 -5.66
C ARG A 56 1.44 8.80 -4.77
N LEU A 57 0.82 9.85 -5.28
CA LEU A 57 -0.18 10.62 -4.55
C LEU A 57 -1.39 9.75 -4.17
N ALA A 58 -1.87 8.92 -5.08
CA ALA A 58 -2.99 8.01 -4.84
C ALA A 58 -2.66 7.00 -3.72
N GLY A 59 -1.46 6.44 -3.69
CA GLY A 59 -0.99 5.55 -2.63
C GLY A 59 -0.96 6.24 -1.25
N ILE A 60 -0.45 7.47 -1.19
CA ILE A 60 -0.45 8.26 0.04
C ILE A 60 -1.88 8.53 0.53
N MET A 61 -2.78 8.94 -0.37
CA MET A 61 -4.19 9.16 -0.04
C MET A 61 -4.87 7.89 0.43
N ALA A 62 -4.60 6.76 -0.22
CA ALA A 62 -5.17 5.46 0.11
C ALA A 62 -4.78 4.99 1.52
N ALA A 63 -3.53 5.18 1.93
CA ALA A 63 -3.10 4.89 3.30
C ALA A 63 -3.98 5.60 4.34
N LYS A 64 -4.33 6.87 4.08
CA LYS A 64 -5.20 7.67 4.96
C LYS A 64 -6.67 7.21 4.95
N GLN A 65 -7.09 6.44 3.96
CA GLN A 65 -8.45 5.96 3.77
C GLN A 65 -8.61 4.47 4.12
N THR A 66 -7.59 3.82 4.62
CA THR A 66 -7.59 2.37 4.86
C THR A 66 -8.79 1.92 5.70
N ALA A 67 -9.10 2.61 6.78
CA ALA A 67 -10.25 2.26 7.63
C ALA A 67 -11.60 2.39 6.90
N ASN A 68 -11.70 3.22 5.87
CA ASN A 68 -12.89 3.36 5.04
C ASN A 68 -12.99 2.30 3.94
N LEU A 69 -11.89 1.61 3.63
CA LEU A 69 -11.81 0.58 2.59
C LEU A 69 -11.85 -0.83 3.15
N ILE A 70 -11.21 -1.05 4.30
CA ILE A 70 -11.10 -2.36 4.95
C ILE A 70 -12.01 -2.39 6.17
N PRO A 71 -13.09 -3.20 6.16
CA PRO A 71 -14.21 -3.07 7.08
C PRO A 71 -13.87 -3.09 8.58
N LEU A 72 -12.92 -3.93 8.97
CA LEU A 72 -12.57 -4.12 10.39
C LEU A 72 -11.27 -3.44 10.80
N CYS A 73 -10.73 -2.54 9.96
CA CYS A 73 -9.59 -1.73 10.33
C CYS A 73 -9.98 -0.52 11.18
N HIS A 74 -9.14 -0.22 12.16
CA HIS A 74 -9.31 0.98 12.98
C HIS A 74 -8.81 2.22 12.22
N PRO A 75 -9.45 3.39 12.36
CA PRO A 75 -8.86 4.66 11.94
C PRO A 75 -7.63 4.97 12.81
N LEU A 76 -6.50 5.29 12.18
CA LEU A 76 -5.23 5.51 12.87
C LEU A 76 -4.64 6.89 12.53
N PRO A 77 -3.98 7.56 13.52
CA PRO A 77 -3.28 8.83 13.31
C PRO A 77 -1.93 8.57 12.64
N LEU A 78 -1.87 8.59 11.31
CA LEU A 78 -0.64 8.35 10.58
C LEU A 78 0.30 9.54 10.68
N GLN A 79 1.56 9.29 11.06
CA GLN A 79 2.58 10.33 11.24
C GLN A 79 3.46 10.51 10.00
N LYS A 80 3.71 9.43 9.26
CA LYS A 80 4.50 9.46 8.03
C LYS A 80 4.00 8.41 7.05
N ILE A 81 3.88 8.80 5.81
CA ILE A 81 3.58 7.93 4.68
C ILE A 81 4.58 8.24 3.58
N THR A 82 5.31 7.25 3.11
CA THR A 82 6.22 7.37 1.97
C THR A 82 5.83 6.32 0.96
N VAL A 83 5.66 6.72 -0.30
CA VAL A 83 5.45 5.81 -1.43
C VAL A 83 6.53 6.08 -2.46
N GLU A 84 7.35 5.09 -2.72
CA GLU A 84 8.41 5.13 -3.72
C GLU A 84 8.04 4.24 -4.90
N ILE A 85 8.25 4.74 -6.11
CA ILE A 85 8.01 4.00 -7.35
C ILE A 85 9.34 3.96 -8.10
N ILE A 86 9.93 2.77 -8.14
CA ILE A 86 11.30 2.53 -8.57
C ILE A 86 11.27 1.81 -9.92
N PRO A 87 11.86 2.39 -10.97
CA PRO A 87 11.93 1.73 -12.26
C PRO A 87 12.82 0.48 -12.21
N ASP A 88 12.37 -0.59 -12.83
CA ASP A 88 13.10 -1.84 -13.00
C ASP A 88 13.03 -2.29 -14.47
N ALA A 89 14.12 -2.08 -15.20
CA ALA A 89 14.21 -2.40 -16.62
C ALA A 89 14.25 -3.92 -16.89
N GLN A 90 14.62 -4.73 -15.89
CA GLN A 90 14.68 -6.19 -16.05
C GLN A 90 13.31 -6.83 -15.83
N LEU A 91 12.45 -6.18 -15.05
CA LEU A 91 11.08 -6.65 -14.82
C LEU A 91 10.30 -6.83 -16.14
N PRO A 92 10.22 -5.95 -17.16
CA PRO A 92 10.28 -4.50 -17.10
C PRO A 92 9.06 -3.91 -16.42
N GLY A 93 9.24 -2.77 -15.75
CA GLY A 93 8.15 -2.11 -15.02
C GLY A 93 8.63 -1.35 -13.80
N TYR A 94 7.86 -1.42 -12.73
CA TYR A 94 8.12 -0.66 -11.51
C TYR A 94 7.95 -1.52 -10.26
N GLN A 95 8.85 -1.35 -9.31
CA GLN A 95 8.63 -1.76 -7.93
C GLN A 95 8.02 -0.58 -7.17
N ILE A 96 7.04 -0.86 -6.34
CA ILE A 96 6.38 0.13 -5.50
C ILE A 96 6.61 -0.27 -4.05
N ASP A 97 7.21 0.63 -3.27
CA ASP A 97 7.45 0.43 -1.85
C ASP A 97 6.69 1.48 -1.06
N ALA A 98 5.97 1.07 -0.03
CA ALA A 98 5.28 1.98 0.87
C ALA A 98 5.74 1.77 2.31
N THR A 99 6.13 2.86 2.96
CA THR A 99 6.46 2.89 4.40
C THR A 99 5.46 3.76 5.12
N VAL A 100 4.83 3.21 6.15
CA VAL A 100 3.88 3.93 7.00
C VAL A 100 4.32 3.85 8.46
N LYS A 101 4.23 4.99 9.16
CA LYS A 101 4.58 5.12 10.57
C LYS A 101 3.45 5.76 11.36
N THR A 102 3.21 5.23 12.55
CA THR A 102 2.24 5.77 13.51
C THR A 102 2.71 5.59 14.95
N LYS A 103 2.02 6.28 15.86
CA LYS A 103 2.05 5.97 17.29
C LYS A 103 0.62 5.60 17.70
N ALA A 104 0.36 4.31 17.88
CA ALA A 104 -0.99 3.81 18.11
C ALA A 104 -0.97 2.45 18.83
N GLU A 105 -2.15 1.95 19.17
CA GLU A 105 -2.37 0.68 19.86
C GLU A 105 -2.34 -0.54 18.95
N THR A 106 -2.32 -0.33 17.63
CA THR A 106 -2.25 -1.38 16.62
C THR A 106 -1.28 -1.01 15.49
N GLY A 107 -0.87 -1.98 14.70
CA GLY A 107 0.07 -1.80 13.60
C GLY A 107 -0.54 -1.11 12.38
N VAL A 108 0.31 -0.76 11.44
CA VAL A 108 -0.02 -0.04 10.19
C VAL A 108 0.26 -0.87 8.93
N GLU A 109 0.23 -2.18 9.07
CA GLU A 109 0.47 -3.12 7.98
C GLU A 109 -0.57 -2.92 6.86
N MET A 110 -1.84 -2.75 7.23
CA MET A 110 -2.92 -2.57 6.26
C MET A 110 -2.80 -1.25 5.52
N GLU A 111 -2.36 -0.19 6.19
CA GLU A 111 -2.12 1.11 5.57
C GLU A 111 -0.99 1.05 4.54
N ALA A 112 0.09 0.33 4.84
CA ALA A 112 1.19 0.12 3.90
C ALA A 112 0.76 -0.73 2.69
N LEU A 113 0.06 -1.84 2.92
CA LEU A 113 -0.47 -2.70 1.85
C LEU A 113 -1.50 -1.98 0.98
N THR A 114 -2.38 -1.19 1.57
CA THR A 114 -3.38 -0.39 0.84
C THR A 114 -2.69 0.67 -0.03
N ALA A 115 -1.65 1.33 0.50
CA ALA A 115 -0.88 2.31 -0.25
C ALA A 115 -0.25 1.70 -1.52
N VAL A 116 0.42 0.55 -1.40
CA VAL A 116 1.02 -0.16 -2.54
C VAL A 116 -0.04 -0.59 -3.53
N SER A 117 -1.15 -1.16 -3.06
CA SER A 117 -2.23 -1.68 -3.91
C SER A 117 -2.87 -0.58 -4.75
N ILE A 118 -3.18 0.56 -4.15
CA ILE A 118 -3.83 1.66 -4.86
C ILE A 118 -2.84 2.43 -5.74
N ALA A 119 -1.58 2.55 -5.35
CA ALA A 119 -0.54 3.09 -6.22
C ALA A 119 -0.39 2.24 -7.49
N ALA A 120 -0.32 0.92 -7.35
CA ALA A 120 -0.24 -0.01 -8.47
C ALA A 120 -1.48 0.06 -9.37
N LEU A 121 -2.67 0.08 -8.77
CA LEU A 121 -3.94 0.19 -9.51
C LEU A 121 -4.05 1.52 -10.26
N THR A 122 -3.58 2.61 -9.67
CA THR A 122 -3.55 3.94 -10.30
C THR A 122 -2.56 3.96 -11.45
N LEU A 123 -1.39 3.36 -11.29
CA LEU A 123 -0.41 3.21 -12.38
C LEU A 123 -1.05 2.45 -13.56
N TYR A 124 -1.74 1.35 -13.29
CA TYR A 124 -2.50 0.62 -14.30
C TYR A 124 -3.53 1.52 -15.00
N ASP A 125 -4.37 2.24 -14.26
CA ASP A 125 -5.40 3.12 -14.84
C ASP A 125 -4.79 4.21 -15.73
N MET A 126 -3.68 4.79 -15.30
CA MET A 126 -2.97 5.85 -16.03
C MET A 126 -2.34 5.34 -17.33
N ALA A 127 -1.87 4.08 -17.35
CA ALA A 127 -1.12 3.48 -18.46
C ALA A 127 -1.96 2.55 -19.37
N LYS A 128 -3.16 2.15 -18.96
CA LYS A 128 -3.99 1.16 -19.69
C LYS A 128 -4.35 1.53 -21.12
N ALA A 129 -4.27 2.81 -21.49
CA ALA A 129 -4.45 3.25 -22.88
C ALA A 129 -3.29 2.78 -23.78
N LEU A 130 -2.08 2.60 -23.21
CA LEU A 130 -0.91 2.08 -23.92
C LEU A 130 -0.91 0.55 -23.94
N GLU A 131 -1.29 -0.08 -22.80
CA GLU A 131 -1.25 -1.53 -22.65
C GLU A 131 -2.28 -1.98 -21.63
N LYS A 132 -3.14 -2.94 -22.00
CA LYS A 132 -4.13 -3.53 -21.09
C LYS A 132 -3.63 -4.77 -20.35
N THR A 133 -2.51 -5.34 -20.78
CA THR A 133 -1.94 -6.58 -20.23
C THR A 133 -1.00 -6.33 -19.05
N ILE A 134 -0.86 -5.10 -18.58
CA ILE A 134 -0.09 -4.74 -17.38
C ILE A 134 -0.54 -5.62 -16.21
N GLN A 135 0.42 -6.18 -15.49
CA GLN A 135 0.17 -7.07 -14.35
C GLN A 135 0.61 -6.41 -13.05
N ILE A 136 -0.28 -6.45 -12.07
CA ILE A 136 0.01 -6.10 -10.69
C ILE A 136 0.33 -7.41 -9.96
N GLU A 137 1.52 -7.52 -9.39
CA GLU A 137 1.99 -8.77 -8.82
C GLU A 137 2.80 -8.56 -7.54
N ALA A 138 2.98 -9.64 -6.76
CA ALA A 138 3.87 -9.70 -5.60
C ALA A 138 3.61 -8.63 -4.53
N ILE A 139 2.34 -8.23 -4.32
CA ILE A 139 2.00 -7.33 -3.22
C ILE A 139 2.08 -8.09 -1.90
N HIS A 140 2.96 -7.65 -1.01
CA HIS A 140 3.14 -8.27 0.30
C HIS A 140 3.79 -7.32 1.32
N LEU A 141 3.69 -7.69 2.59
CA LEU A 141 4.38 -7.03 3.68
C LEU A 141 5.85 -7.44 3.68
N VAL A 142 6.75 -6.47 3.77
CA VAL A 142 8.20 -6.68 3.82
C VAL A 142 8.68 -6.74 5.26
N SER A 143 8.26 -5.79 6.08
CA SER A 143 8.65 -5.71 7.49
C SER A 143 7.65 -4.93 8.30
N LYS A 144 7.67 -5.17 9.60
CA LYS A 144 7.01 -4.33 10.60
C LYS A 144 7.85 -4.22 11.85
N THR A 145 7.77 -3.09 12.53
CA THR A 145 8.43 -2.86 13.81
C THR A 145 7.46 -2.30 14.83
N GLY A 146 7.72 -2.61 16.10
CA GLY A 146 6.94 -2.17 17.25
C GLY A 146 5.76 -3.06 17.61
N GLY A 147 5.25 -2.87 18.83
CA GLY A 147 4.14 -3.61 19.41
C GLY A 147 4.53 -4.90 20.11
N LYS A 148 3.53 -5.57 20.71
CA LYS A 148 3.75 -6.80 21.51
C LYS A 148 4.20 -8.01 20.71
N SER A 149 3.84 -8.07 19.42
CA SER A 149 4.25 -9.17 18.53
C SER A 149 5.69 -9.07 18.06
N GLY A 150 6.41 -7.99 18.44
CA GLY A 150 7.80 -7.76 18.08
C GLY A 150 7.99 -7.37 16.61
N ASP A 151 9.25 -7.27 16.23
CA ASP A 151 9.66 -6.92 14.88
C ASP A 151 9.62 -8.15 13.98
N TRP A 152 9.35 -7.93 12.71
CA TRP A 152 9.29 -8.96 11.68
C TRP A 152 9.81 -8.38 10.36
N GLY A 153 10.61 -9.17 9.62
CA GLY A 153 11.19 -8.82 8.31
C GLY A 153 12.70 -8.91 8.27
#